data_8e3acc3f8af6b32dcc7ff6c26d7fc414
#
_entry.id   8e3acc3f8af6b32dcc7ff6c26d7fc414
#
_cell.length_a   1.000
_cell.length_b   1.000
_cell.length_c   1.000
_cell.angle_alpha   90.00
_cell.angle_beta   90.00
_cell.angle_gamma   90.00
#
_symmetry.space_group_name_H-M   'P 1'
#
loop_
_entity.id
_entity.type
_entity.pdbx_description
1 polymer ?
#
loop_
_entity_poly.entity_id
_entity_poly.type
_entity_poly.pdbx_seq_one_letter_code
_entity_poly.pdbx_strand_id
1 'polypeptide(L)'
;KVEDLTHIASLGFRGEALSSIAAVSQVELITKTKDQTFGTLYRIAGGKEETLEDTGAPDGTTFIIRQLFYNTPARRKFLKTPMTEASHVGDLMTRLALSHPHISFQFINNGQSKLHTSGNGKLKDVIYHIYGREIASNLLQAEYDTPGLKITGFLGKPIISRGNRNFENYYVNGRYARNSIISRAIEDAYKDFTMQHKYPFVVLHIEIDGEHVDVNVHPTKMELRFSKNEFVYQFVLDAITDALNRRELIPEVKPSDT
;
A
#
# COMPACT_ATOMS: atom_id res chain seq x y z
N LYS A 1 13.02 9.70 -22.13
CA LYS A 1 12.66 11.03 -22.70
C LYS A 1 11.81 11.74 -21.66
N VAL A 2 11.76 13.09 -21.70
CA VAL A 2 10.99 13.93 -20.73
C VAL A 2 9.49 13.58 -20.78
N GLU A 3 8.99 13.16 -21.93
CA GLU A 3 7.62 12.71 -22.16
C GLU A 3 7.26 11.42 -21.41
N ASP A 4 8.25 10.57 -21.09
CA ASP A 4 8.03 9.33 -20.32
C ASP A 4 7.80 9.60 -18.82
N LEU A 5 8.11 10.81 -18.32
CA LEU A 5 7.94 11.20 -16.92
C LEU A 5 6.48 11.49 -16.55
N THR A 6 5.63 11.80 -17.52
CA THR A 6 4.20 12.05 -17.32
C THR A 6 3.35 10.77 -17.27
N HIS A 7 3.91 9.64 -17.72
CA HIS A 7 3.23 8.34 -17.79
C HIS A 7 3.98 7.25 -17.00
N ILE A 8 4.49 7.59 -15.80
CA ILE A 8 5.18 6.61 -14.95
C ILE A 8 4.18 5.58 -14.42
N ALA A 9 4.08 4.44 -15.10
CA ALA A 9 3.32 3.27 -14.65
C ALA A 9 4.05 2.46 -13.56
N SER A 10 5.35 2.71 -13.32
CA SER A 10 6.14 2.00 -12.31
C SER A 10 6.14 2.73 -10.97
N LEU A 11 6.12 1.99 -9.86
CA LEU A 11 6.20 2.54 -8.50
C LEU A 11 7.58 3.13 -8.18
N GLY A 12 8.63 2.69 -8.87
CA GLY A 12 10.01 3.18 -8.74
C GLY A 12 10.46 3.93 -9.99
N PHE A 13 11.30 4.97 -9.85
CA PHE A 13 11.82 5.72 -10.99
C PHE A 13 13.29 6.14 -10.87
N ARG A 14 13.90 6.15 -9.67
CA ARG A 14 15.29 6.62 -9.49
C ARG A 14 16.36 5.55 -9.66
N GLY A 15 16.01 4.26 -9.54
CA GLY A 15 16.99 3.15 -9.62
C GLY A 15 18.04 3.11 -8.51
N GLU A 16 17.93 3.98 -7.49
CA GLU A 16 18.97 4.18 -6.46
C GLU A 16 18.83 3.28 -5.23
N ALA A 17 17.68 2.59 -5.06
CA ALA A 17 17.39 1.86 -3.82
C ALA A 17 18.36 0.68 -3.61
N LEU A 18 18.57 -0.14 -4.64
CA LEU A 18 19.44 -1.32 -4.55
C LEU A 18 20.89 -0.97 -4.37
N SER A 19 21.39 0.06 -5.08
CA SER A 19 22.75 0.55 -4.90
C SER A 19 23.00 1.10 -3.50
N SER A 20 22.03 1.82 -2.93
CA SER A 20 22.09 2.30 -1.55
C SER A 20 22.10 1.18 -0.52
N ILE A 21 21.30 0.12 -0.73
CA ILE A 21 21.27 -1.07 0.13
C ILE A 21 22.62 -1.81 0.02
N ALA A 22 23.12 -2.03 -1.19
CA ALA A 22 24.38 -2.74 -1.44
C ALA A 22 25.58 -2.02 -0.84
N ALA A 23 25.57 -0.69 -0.77
CA ALA A 23 26.63 0.10 -0.17
C ALA A 23 26.77 -0.12 1.35
N VAL A 24 25.70 -0.53 2.05
CA VAL A 24 25.68 -0.63 3.52
C VAL A 24 25.34 -2.03 4.05
N SER A 25 25.33 -3.04 3.19
CA SER A 25 24.98 -4.41 3.54
C SER A 25 25.74 -5.43 2.68
N GLN A 26 25.53 -6.70 2.97
CA GLN A 26 25.91 -7.81 2.11
C GLN A 26 24.68 -8.27 1.36
N VAL A 27 24.70 -8.20 0.02
CA VAL A 27 23.57 -8.56 -0.84
C VAL A 27 23.95 -9.75 -1.71
N GLU A 28 23.06 -10.73 -1.73
CA GLU A 28 23.07 -11.82 -2.69
C GLU A 28 21.80 -11.73 -3.54
N LEU A 29 21.96 -11.63 -4.82
CA LEU A 29 20.90 -11.58 -5.81
C LEU A 29 20.95 -12.85 -6.65
N ILE A 30 19.87 -13.59 -6.71
CA ILE A 30 19.69 -14.75 -7.57
C ILE A 30 18.51 -14.45 -8.48
N THR A 31 18.73 -14.48 -9.80
CA THR A 31 17.67 -14.14 -10.75
C THR A 31 17.72 -15.00 -11.99
N LYS A 32 16.54 -15.34 -12.53
CA LYS A 32 16.39 -16.08 -13.78
C LYS A 32 15.10 -15.66 -14.48
N THR A 33 15.16 -15.44 -15.76
CA THR A 33 13.98 -15.27 -16.62
C THR A 33 13.52 -16.62 -17.18
N LYS A 34 12.25 -16.70 -17.61
CA LYS A 34 11.68 -17.94 -18.16
C LYS A 34 12.42 -18.47 -19.40
N ASP A 35 13.04 -17.58 -20.16
CA ASP A 35 13.72 -17.90 -21.42
C ASP A 35 15.19 -18.33 -21.21
N GLN A 36 15.70 -18.26 -19.98
CA GLN A 36 17.08 -18.63 -19.65
C GLN A 36 17.16 -20.04 -19.09
N THR A 37 18.21 -20.79 -19.51
CA THR A 37 18.51 -22.12 -18.96
C THR A 37 19.10 -22.04 -17.56
N PHE A 38 20.02 -21.10 -17.35
CA PHE A 38 20.67 -20.84 -16.06
C PHE A 38 20.26 -19.47 -15.53
N GLY A 39 20.21 -19.34 -14.23
CA GLY A 39 20.08 -18.06 -13.54
C GLY A 39 21.45 -17.44 -13.30
N THR A 40 21.45 -16.22 -12.82
CA THR A 40 22.65 -15.48 -12.41
C THR A 40 22.67 -15.30 -10.91
N LEU A 41 23.79 -15.61 -10.29
CA LEU A 41 24.11 -15.29 -8.90
C LEU A 41 25.05 -14.10 -8.87
N TYR A 42 24.65 -13.04 -8.18
CA TYR A 42 25.45 -11.84 -7.97
C TYR A 42 25.61 -11.55 -6.48
N ARG A 43 26.86 -11.38 -6.03
CA ARG A 43 27.17 -11.00 -4.65
C ARG A 43 27.92 -9.69 -4.60
N ILE A 44 27.49 -8.81 -3.70
CA ILE A 44 28.11 -7.51 -3.47
C ILE A 44 28.11 -7.21 -1.96
N ALA A 45 29.22 -6.70 -1.43
CA ALA A 45 29.35 -6.34 -0.03
C ALA A 45 29.96 -4.93 0.12
N GLY A 46 29.24 -4.03 0.80
CA GLY A 46 29.69 -2.65 1.01
C GLY A 46 29.99 -1.89 -0.27
N GLY A 47 29.23 -2.18 -1.34
CA GLY A 47 29.40 -1.58 -2.66
C GLY A 47 30.53 -2.19 -3.51
N LYS A 48 31.19 -3.26 -3.04
CA LYS A 48 32.24 -3.97 -3.79
C LYS A 48 31.66 -5.29 -4.31
N GLU A 49 31.75 -5.51 -5.62
CA GLU A 49 31.40 -6.77 -6.25
C GLU A 49 32.35 -7.90 -5.79
N GLU A 50 31.77 -9.03 -5.42
CA GLU A 50 32.51 -10.22 -4.99
C GLU A 50 32.39 -11.36 -6.00
N THR A 51 31.18 -11.59 -6.52
CA THR A 51 30.90 -12.75 -7.40
C THR A 51 29.83 -12.38 -8.43
N LEU A 52 30.05 -12.83 -9.66
CA LEU A 52 29.03 -12.86 -10.73
C LEU A 52 29.22 -14.19 -11.47
N GLU A 53 28.26 -15.12 -11.34
CA GLU A 53 28.35 -16.47 -11.91
C GLU A 53 27.00 -17.04 -12.29
N ASP A 54 27.01 -18.04 -13.15
CA ASP A 54 25.80 -18.79 -13.49
C ASP A 54 25.43 -19.75 -12.36
N THR A 55 24.13 -19.90 -12.13
CA THR A 55 23.60 -20.77 -11.08
C THR A 55 22.27 -21.43 -11.48
N GLY A 56 21.98 -22.56 -10.86
CA GLY A 56 20.63 -23.14 -10.92
C GLY A 56 19.65 -22.32 -10.08
N ALA A 57 18.58 -21.81 -10.69
CA ALA A 57 17.58 -21.01 -9.99
C ALA A 57 16.18 -21.25 -10.58
N PRO A 58 15.12 -21.11 -9.77
CA PRO A 58 13.75 -20.99 -10.28
C PRO A 58 13.57 -19.67 -11.04
N ASP A 59 12.54 -19.60 -11.89
CA ASP A 59 12.17 -18.35 -12.54
C ASP A 59 11.78 -17.29 -11.48
N GLY A 60 12.26 -16.07 -11.64
CA GLY A 60 12.02 -14.98 -10.70
C GLY A 60 13.30 -14.41 -10.13
N THR A 61 13.16 -13.65 -9.04
CA THR A 61 14.27 -12.94 -8.40
C THR A 61 14.22 -13.11 -6.89
N THR A 62 15.35 -13.49 -6.32
CA THR A 62 15.56 -13.60 -4.86
C THR A 62 16.62 -12.61 -4.43
N PHE A 63 16.28 -11.75 -3.49
CA PHE A 63 17.23 -10.87 -2.78
C PHE A 63 17.46 -11.39 -1.38
N ILE A 64 18.71 -11.56 -1.01
CA ILE A 64 19.11 -11.91 0.35
C ILE A 64 20.02 -10.80 0.86
N ILE A 65 19.56 -10.07 1.87
CA ILE A 65 20.27 -8.93 2.45
C ILE A 65 20.66 -9.30 3.87
N ARG A 66 21.98 -9.27 4.14
CA ARG A 66 22.54 -9.62 5.44
C ARG A 66 23.39 -8.48 5.98
N GLN A 67 23.59 -8.45 7.29
CA GLN A 67 24.51 -7.54 7.97
C GLN A 67 24.24 -6.05 7.64
N LEU A 68 22.96 -5.65 7.63
CA LEU A 68 22.57 -4.26 7.36
C LEU A 68 23.34 -3.30 8.29
N PHE A 69 23.96 -2.27 7.72
CA PHE A 69 24.79 -1.26 8.38
C PHE A 69 26.07 -1.79 9.06
N TYR A 70 26.62 -2.95 8.61
CA TYR A 70 27.84 -3.50 9.20
C TYR A 70 29.04 -2.56 9.06
N ASN A 71 29.12 -1.80 7.97
CA ASN A 71 30.20 -0.85 7.66
C ASN A 71 29.82 0.62 7.99
N THR A 72 28.66 0.86 8.59
CA THR A 72 28.16 2.19 8.95
C THR A 72 27.60 2.20 10.38
N PRO A 73 28.48 2.10 11.42
CA PRO A 73 28.09 1.96 12.82
C PRO A 73 27.17 3.10 13.32
N ALA A 74 27.38 4.32 12.83
CA ALA A 74 26.55 5.47 13.16
C ALA A 74 25.09 5.25 12.74
N ARG A 75 24.86 4.73 11.52
CA ARG A 75 23.50 4.40 11.05
C ARG A 75 22.88 3.25 11.84
N ARG A 76 23.68 2.23 12.16
CA ARG A 76 23.22 1.08 12.95
C ARG A 76 22.64 1.47 14.31
N LYS A 77 23.18 2.52 14.95
CA LYS A 77 22.69 3.05 16.24
C LYS A 77 21.28 3.66 16.15
N PHE A 78 20.81 4.05 14.98
CA PHE A 78 19.46 4.59 14.77
C PHE A 78 18.39 3.52 14.60
N LEU A 79 18.76 2.26 14.37
CA LEU A 79 17.81 1.15 14.36
C LEU A 79 17.12 1.05 15.71
N LYS A 80 15.81 0.89 15.66
CA LYS A 80 15.00 0.62 16.84
C LYS A 80 15.13 -0.83 17.28
N THR A 81 14.31 -1.24 18.22
CA THR A 81 14.29 -2.65 18.61
C THR A 81 13.82 -3.53 17.44
N PRO A 82 14.27 -4.81 17.35
CA PRO A 82 13.82 -5.71 16.27
C PRO A 82 12.30 -5.82 16.15
N MET A 83 11.58 -5.73 17.28
CA MET A 83 10.13 -5.76 17.30
C MET A 83 9.52 -4.49 16.65
N THR A 84 10.08 -3.32 16.94
CA THR A 84 9.64 -2.06 16.35
C THR A 84 9.89 -2.03 14.85
N GLU A 85 11.09 -2.46 14.42
CA GLU A 85 11.43 -2.52 12.99
C GLU A 85 10.52 -3.51 12.24
N ALA A 86 10.26 -4.68 12.84
CA ALA A 86 9.34 -5.67 12.27
C ALA A 86 7.90 -5.13 12.15
N SER A 87 7.46 -4.31 13.11
CA SER A 87 6.15 -3.65 13.02
C SER A 87 6.08 -2.68 11.83
N HIS A 88 7.12 -1.86 11.63
CA HIS A 88 7.18 -0.96 10.48
C HIS A 88 7.18 -1.70 9.13
N VAL A 89 7.91 -2.84 9.07
CA VAL A 89 7.87 -3.71 7.88
C VAL A 89 6.47 -4.30 7.68
N GLY A 90 5.82 -4.76 8.74
CA GLY A 90 4.45 -5.29 8.71
C GLY A 90 3.44 -4.25 8.19
N ASP A 91 3.53 -3.00 8.66
CA ASP A 91 2.69 -1.89 8.19
C ASP A 91 2.91 -1.61 6.70
N LEU A 92 4.17 -1.66 6.24
CA LEU A 92 4.49 -1.51 4.83
C LEU A 92 3.90 -2.66 3.99
N MET A 93 4.06 -3.91 4.44
CA MET A 93 3.51 -5.08 3.77
C MET A 93 1.98 -5.03 3.69
N THR A 94 1.32 -4.57 4.76
CA THR A 94 -0.13 -4.34 4.78
C THR A 94 -0.55 -3.35 3.68
N ARG A 95 0.15 -2.21 3.59
CA ARG A 95 -0.14 -1.20 2.56
C ARG A 95 0.09 -1.72 1.15
N LEU A 96 1.17 -2.47 0.92
CA LEU A 96 1.45 -3.09 -0.39
C LEU A 96 0.38 -4.11 -0.77
N ALA A 97 -0.04 -4.97 0.16
CA ALA A 97 -1.08 -5.96 -0.08
C ALA A 97 -2.44 -5.31 -0.42
N LEU A 98 -2.82 -4.26 0.30
CA LEU A 98 -4.05 -3.51 0.03
C LEU A 98 -4.00 -2.75 -1.31
N SER A 99 -2.82 -2.26 -1.72
CA SER A 99 -2.67 -1.55 -3.00
C SER A 99 -2.63 -2.48 -4.22
N HIS A 100 -2.23 -3.74 -4.03
CA HIS A 100 -2.05 -4.71 -5.11
C HIS A 100 -2.73 -6.05 -4.80
N PRO A 101 -4.05 -6.09 -4.76
CA PRO A 101 -4.79 -7.32 -4.39
C PRO A 101 -4.59 -8.48 -5.37
N HIS A 102 -4.08 -8.22 -6.58
CA HIS A 102 -3.73 -9.21 -7.60
C HIS A 102 -2.35 -9.85 -7.39
N ILE A 103 -1.57 -9.39 -6.40
CA ILE A 103 -0.28 -9.97 -6.03
C ILE A 103 -0.44 -10.73 -4.73
N SER A 104 0.10 -11.96 -4.69
CA SER A 104 0.23 -12.72 -3.45
C SER A 104 1.42 -12.21 -2.65
N PHE A 105 1.16 -11.77 -1.42
CA PHE A 105 2.18 -11.31 -0.48
C PHE A 105 2.29 -12.28 0.67
N GLN A 106 3.52 -12.57 1.09
CA GLN A 106 3.81 -13.27 2.33
C GLN A 106 4.85 -12.51 3.14
N PHE A 107 4.57 -12.25 4.42
CA PHE A 107 5.51 -11.68 5.36
C PHE A 107 5.77 -12.67 6.50
N ILE A 108 7.02 -13.07 6.62
CA ILE A 108 7.50 -14.00 7.66
C ILE A 108 8.44 -13.24 8.58
N ASN A 109 8.20 -13.29 9.88
CA ASN A 109 9.08 -12.72 10.89
C ASN A 109 9.48 -13.81 11.89
N ASN A 110 10.78 -14.07 12.01
CA ASN A 110 11.33 -15.13 12.88
C ASN A 110 10.64 -16.48 12.67
N GLY A 111 10.47 -16.90 11.42
CA GLY A 111 9.84 -18.17 11.03
C GLY A 111 8.32 -18.21 11.16
N GLN A 112 7.68 -17.14 11.67
CA GLN A 112 6.22 -17.05 11.79
C GLN A 112 5.62 -16.23 10.65
N SER A 113 4.64 -16.80 9.95
CA SER A 113 3.85 -16.05 8.95
C SER A 113 2.99 -14.99 9.66
N LYS A 114 3.21 -13.73 9.35
CA LYS A 114 2.49 -12.57 9.90
C LYS A 114 1.45 -12.02 8.94
N LEU A 115 1.67 -12.19 7.64
CA LEU A 115 0.75 -11.82 6.59
C LEU A 115 0.85 -12.85 5.47
N HIS A 116 -0.29 -13.23 4.91
CA HIS A 116 -0.36 -14.01 3.68
C HIS A 116 -1.62 -13.63 2.91
N THR A 117 -1.49 -13.25 1.65
CA THR A 117 -2.61 -12.94 0.74
C THR A 117 -2.57 -13.84 -0.48
N SER A 118 -3.76 -14.12 -1.04
CA SER A 118 -3.90 -15.07 -2.15
C SER A 118 -3.49 -14.51 -3.52
N GLY A 119 -3.52 -13.18 -3.70
CA GLY A 119 -3.29 -12.56 -5.01
C GLY A 119 -4.43 -12.77 -6.01
N ASN A 120 -5.65 -13.01 -5.53
CA ASN A 120 -6.81 -13.32 -6.37
C ASN A 120 -7.51 -12.08 -6.96
N GLY A 121 -6.98 -10.87 -6.75
CA GLY A 121 -7.54 -9.62 -7.21
C GLY A 121 -8.72 -9.08 -6.38
N LYS A 122 -9.17 -9.79 -5.35
CA LYS A 122 -10.30 -9.39 -4.54
C LYS A 122 -9.85 -8.59 -3.30
N LEU A 123 -9.97 -7.27 -3.36
CA LEU A 123 -9.58 -6.39 -2.25
C LEU A 123 -10.29 -6.74 -0.93
N LYS A 124 -11.54 -7.18 -0.97
CA LYS A 124 -12.28 -7.60 0.23
C LYS A 124 -11.64 -8.80 0.93
N ASP A 125 -11.09 -9.75 0.16
CA ASP A 125 -10.39 -10.92 0.72
C ASP A 125 -9.08 -10.48 1.40
N VAL A 126 -8.35 -9.51 0.80
CA VAL A 126 -7.16 -8.92 1.42
C VAL A 126 -7.50 -8.22 2.73
N ILE A 127 -8.59 -7.42 2.75
CA ILE A 127 -9.07 -6.78 3.98
C ILE A 127 -9.45 -7.82 5.05
N TYR A 128 -10.11 -8.91 4.65
CA TYR A 128 -10.44 -10.01 5.57
C TYR A 128 -9.18 -10.65 6.18
N HIS A 129 -8.16 -10.93 5.39
CA HIS A 129 -6.91 -11.53 5.87
C HIS A 129 -6.13 -10.61 6.81
N ILE A 130 -6.18 -9.30 6.59
CA ILE A 130 -5.43 -8.33 7.40
C ILE A 130 -6.19 -7.94 8.67
N TYR A 131 -7.47 -7.62 8.56
CA TYR A 131 -8.25 -7.00 9.63
C TYR A 131 -9.31 -7.92 10.25
N GLY A 132 -9.51 -9.11 9.68
CA GLY A 132 -10.41 -10.12 10.20
C GLY A 132 -11.87 -9.96 9.77
N ARG A 133 -12.69 -10.93 10.23
CA ARG A 133 -14.09 -11.07 9.84
C ARG A 133 -14.96 -9.89 10.25
N GLU A 134 -14.75 -9.35 11.43
CA GLU A 134 -15.55 -8.24 11.97
C GLU A 134 -15.50 -7.03 11.01
N ILE A 135 -14.31 -6.64 10.58
CA ILE A 135 -14.13 -5.54 9.64
C ILE A 135 -14.73 -5.90 8.27
N ALA A 136 -14.38 -7.06 7.73
CA ALA A 136 -14.78 -7.46 6.38
C ALA A 136 -16.31 -7.64 6.21
N SER A 137 -17.05 -7.97 7.29
CA SER A 137 -18.51 -8.07 7.27
C SER A 137 -19.23 -6.72 7.38
N ASN A 138 -18.53 -5.67 7.78
CA ASN A 138 -19.07 -4.32 7.95
C ASN A 138 -18.53 -3.34 6.91
N LEU A 139 -18.30 -3.79 5.69
CA LEU A 139 -17.84 -2.98 4.57
C LEU A 139 -18.98 -2.63 3.61
N LEU A 140 -18.94 -1.40 3.10
CA LEU A 140 -19.72 -0.89 1.99
C LEU A 140 -18.79 -0.76 0.79
N GLN A 141 -19.23 -1.19 -0.38
CA GLN A 141 -18.47 -0.99 -1.61
C GLN A 141 -18.63 0.46 -2.07
N ALA A 142 -17.51 1.10 -2.37
CA ALA A 142 -17.46 2.41 -3.00
C ALA A 142 -17.03 2.23 -4.47
N GLU A 143 -17.82 2.81 -5.37
CA GLU A 143 -17.50 2.88 -6.79
C GLU A 143 -18.10 4.17 -7.33
N TYR A 144 -17.25 5.06 -7.81
CA TYR A 144 -17.64 6.35 -8.36
C TYR A 144 -16.70 6.71 -9.51
N ASP A 145 -17.27 7.01 -10.66
CA ASP A 145 -16.53 7.20 -11.90
C ASP A 145 -17.00 8.47 -12.59
N THR A 146 -16.05 9.33 -12.95
CA THR A 146 -16.26 10.53 -13.76
C THR A 146 -15.11 10.67 -14.76
N PRO A 147 -15.23 11.45 -15.83
CA PRO A 147 -14.12 11.68 -16.74
C PRO A 147 -12.87 12.18 -16.01
N GLY A 148 -11.78 11.39 -16.08
CA GLY A 148 -10.47 11.70 -15.49
C GLY A 148 -10.30 11.40 -14.00
N LEU A 149 -11.35 10.92 -13.32
CA LEU A 149 -11.32 10.55 -11.90
C LEU A 149 -12.18 9.33 -11.59
N LYS A 150 -11.58 8.33 -10.93
CA LYS A 150 -12.29 7.12 -10.51
C LYS A 150 -11.93 6.74 -9.08
N ILE A 151 -12.93 6.39 -8.29
CA ILE A 151 -12.75 5.79 -6.96
C ILE A 151 -13.34 4.39 -6.96
N THR A 152 -12.57 3.44 -6.45
CA THR A 152 -13.03 2.09 -6.13
C THR A 152 -12.52 1.68 -4.75
N GLY A 153 -13.22 0.77 -4.07
CA GLY A 153 -12.76 0.23 -2.82
C GLY A 153 -13.86 -0.05 -1.81
N PHE A 154 -13.52 0.11 -0.54
CA PHE A 154 -14.42 -0.21 0.56
C PHE A 154 -14.41 0.86 1.65
N LEU A 155 -15.58 1.13 2.17
CA LEU A 155 -15.86 2.01 3.29
C LEU A 155 -16.38 1.18 4.47
N GLY A 156 -15.95 1.47 5.67
CA GLY A 156 -16.45 0.84 6.88
C GLY A 156 -17.78 1.44 7.32
N LYS A 157 -18.73 0.61 7.72
CA LYS A 157 -19.93 1.10 8.43
C LYS A 157 -19.49 1.84 9.72
N PRO A 158 -20.28 2.82 10.19
CA PRO A 158 -19.92 3.61 11.40
C PRO A 158 -19.54 2.77 12.62
N ILE A 159 -20.12 1.56 12.75
CA ILE A 159 -19.88 0.66 13.88
C ILE A 159 -18.42 0.21 14.01
N ILE A 160 -17.66 0.22 12.90
CA ILE A 160 -16.22 -0.13 12.90
C ILE A 160 -15.29 1.08 12.89
N SER A 161 -15.79 2.28 13.23
CA SER A 161 -14.97 3.48 13.34
C SER A 161 -13.89 3.34 14.43
N ARG A 162 -12.75 4.00 14.25
CA ARG A 162 -11.56 3.87 15.08
C ARG A 162 -11.18 5.18 15.78
N GLY A 163 -10.36 5.10 16.83
CA GLY A 163 -9.89 6.25 17.58
C GLY A 163 -8.76 7.04 16.93
N ASN A 164 -8.26 6.60 15.76
CA ASN A 164 -7.18 7.26 15.03
C ASN A 164 -7.32 7.02 13.52
N ARG A 165 -6.56 7.80 12.72
CA ARG A 165 -6.56 7.77 11.24
C ARG A 165 -5.76 6.62 10.62
N ASN A 166 -5.23 5.67 11.38
CA ASN A 166 -4.38 4.60 10.84
C ASN A 166 -5.14 3.62 9.94
N PHE A 167 -6.46 3.67 9.96
CA PHE A 167 -7.34 2.83 9.15
C PHE A 167 -7.93 3.56 7.94
N GLU A 168 -7.52 4.81 7.72
CA GLU A 168 -7.80 5.55 6.48
C GLU A 168 -6.70 5.24 5.48
N ASN A 169 -6.87 4.15 4.71
CA ASN A 169 -5.93 3.75 3.68
C ASN A 169 -6.47 4.18 2.32
N TYR A 170 -5.75 5.05 1.62
CA TYR A 170 -6.08 5.40 0.26
C TYR A 170 -4.83 5.44 -0.62
N TYR A 171 -5.04 5.07 -1.87
CA TYR A 171 -4.01 4.89 -2.87
C TYR A 171 -4.35 5.74 -4.08
N VAL A 172 -3.42 6.59 -4.51
CA VAL A 172 -3.57 7.41 -5.71
C VAL A 172 -2.67 6.84 -6.79
N ASN A 173 -3.25 6.43 -7.90
CA ASN A 173 -2.56 5.76 -9.00
C ASN A 173 -1.66 4.60 -8.52
N GLY A 174 -2.21 3.73 -7.64
CA GLY A 174 -1.53 2.58 -7.07
C GLY A 174 -0.53 2.87 -5.95
N ARG A 175 -0.33 4.14 -5.56
CA ARG A 175 0.61 4.53 -4.50
C ARG A 175 -0.12 4.91 -3.22
N TYR A 176 0.34 4.37 -2.10
CA TYR A 176 -0.12 4.82 -0.79
C TYR A 176 0.13 6.32 -0.63
N ALA A 177 -0.90 7.05 -0.27
CA ALA A 177 -0.85 8.49 -0.12
C ALA A 177 -1.31 8.94 1.27
N ARG A 178 -0.77 10.05 1.70
CA ARG A 178 -1.26 10.85 2.83
C ARG A 178 -1.46 12.27 2.32
N ASN A 179 -2.72 12.72 2.34
CA ASN A 179 -3.07 14.04 1.85
C ASN A 179 -4.22 14.62 2.67
N SER A 180 -4.03 15.83 3.19
CA SER A 180 -4.99 16.47 4.09
C SER A 180 -6.34 16.75 3.43
N ILE A 181 -6.36 16.97 2.12
CA ILE A 181 -7.58 17.26 1.36
C ILE A 181 -8.44 15.99 1.25
N ILE A 182 -7.82 14.86 0.90
CA ILE A 182 -8.51 13.56 0.82
C ILE A 182 -8.99 13.14 2.22
N SER A 183 -8.12 13.21 3.25
CA SER A 183 -8.51 12.84 4.61
C SER A 183 -9.68 13.71 5.11
N ARG A 184 -9.65 15.02 4.86
CA ARG A 184 -10.73 15.91 5.22
C ARG A 184 -12.04 15.57 4.51
N ALA A 185 -12.00 15.31 3.20
CA ALA A 185 -13.18 14.90 2.45
C ALA A 185 -13.80 13.59 2.98
N ILE A 186 -12.95 12.60 3.32
CA ILE A 186 -13.38 11.35 3.94
C ILE A 186 -14.06 11.62 5.30
N GLU A 187 -13.42 12.39 6.17
CA GLU A 187 -13.94 12.69 7.51
C GLU A 187 -15.24 13.53 7.45
N ASP A 188 -15.31 14.52 6.55
CA ASP A 188 -16.50 15.35 6.35
C ASP A 188 -17.69 14.53 5.83
N ALA A 189 -17.46 13.55 4.93
CA ALA A 189 -18.51 12.64 4.48
C ALA A 189 -19.08 11.75 5.60
N TYR A 190 -18.26 11.41 6.58
CA TYR A 190 -18.69 10.57 7.71
C TYR A 190 -19.22 11.36 8.91
N LYS A 191 -19.16 12.71 8.87
CA LYS A 191 -19.47 13.58 10.01
C LYS A 191 -20.82 13.30 10.67
N ASP A 192 -21.84 13.05 9.87
CA ASP A 192 -23.20 12.81 10.35
C ASP A 192 -23.45 11.35 10.78
N PHE A 193 -22.50 10.46 10.52
CA PHE A 193 -22.62 9.03 10.77
C PHE A 193 -21.72 8.54 11.92
N THR A 194 -20.69 9.30 12.31
CA THR A 194 -19.74 8.90 13.34
C THR A 194 -19.73 9.84 14.52
N MET A 195 -19.40 9.31 15.71
CA MET A 195 -19.22 10.12 16.90
C MET A 195 -17.97 11.01 16.78
N GLN A 196 -17.94 12.10 17.51
CA GLN A 196 -16.76 12.97 17.61
C GLN A 196 -15.51 12.17 17.99
N HIS A 197 -14.37 12.52 17.41
CA HIS A 197 -13.07 11.84 17.60
C HIS A 197 -13.03 10.38 17.15
N LYS A 198 -13.96 9.97 16.31
CA LYS A 198 -13.92 8.67 15.61
C LYS A 198 -13.62 8.90 14.13
N TYR A 199 -12.76 8.05 13.62
CA TYR A 199 -12.29 8.07 12.23
C TYR A 199 -12.81 6.84 11.49
N PRO A 200 -13.21 6.98 10.24
CA PRO A 200 -13.74 5.85 9.48
C PRO A 200 -12.64 4.83 9.14
N PHE A 201 -13.06 3.59 8.93
CA PHE A 201 -12.24 2.60 8.24
C PHE A 201 -12.46 2.78 6.72
N VAL A 202 -11.41 3.02 5.96
CA VAL A 202 -11.49 3.09 4.50
C VAL A 202 -10.31 2.41 3.84
N VAL A 203 -10.57 1.77 2.69
CA VAL A 203 -9.54 1.30 1.76
C VAL A 203 -10.00 1.72 0.37
N LEU A 204 -9.41 2.79 -0.17
CA LEU A 204 -9.81 3.40 -1.43
C LEU A 204 -8.67 3.43 -2.44
N HIS A 205 -8.98 3.08 -3.68
CA HIS A 205 -8.13 3.26 -4.84
C HIS A 205 -8.69 4.43 -5.65
N ILE A 206 -7.88 5.44 -5.85
CA ILE A 206 -8.22 6.67 -6.54
C ILE A 206 -7.34 6.74 -7.79
N GLU A 207 -7.95 6.66 -8.95
CA GLU A 207 -7.30 6.84 -10.23
C GLU A 207 -7.54 8.28 -10.69
N ILE A 208 -6.47 9.02 -10.95
CA ILE A 208 -6.53 10.43 -11.36
C ILE A 208 -5.61 10.59 -12.56
N ASP A 209 -6.08 11.27 -13.60
CA ASP A 209 -5.26 11.60 -14.76
C ASP A 209 -4.03 12.41 -14.37
N GLY A 210 -2.87 12.07 -14.97
CA GLY A 210 -1.56 12.64 -14.61
C GLY A 210 -1.46 14.17 -14.73
N GLU A 211 -2.33 14.81 -15.50
CA GLU A 211 -2.41 16.26 -15.61
C GLU A 211 -2.91 16.97 -14.33
N HIS A 212 -3.56 16.21 -13.44
CA HIS A 212 -4.17 16.73 -12.22
C HIS A 212 -3.38 16.42 -10.94
N VAL A 213 -2.30 15.62 -11.04
CA VAL A 213 -1.52 15.18 -9.87
C VAL A 213 -0.03 15.39 -10.07
N ASP A 214 0.61 16.15 -9.18
CA ASP A 214 2.06 16.16 -9.05
C ASP A 214 2.49 15.20 -7.92
N VAL A 215 3.12 14.10 -8.31
CA VAL A 215 3.61 13.04 -7.41
C VAL A 215 5.01 13.34 -6.86
N ASN A 216 5.69 14.37 -7.37
CA ASN A 216 7.13 14.55 -7.18
C ASN A 216 7.51 15.50 -6.03
N VAL A 217 6.60 15.71 -5.07
CA VAL A 217 6.74 16.77 -4.06
C VAL A 217 7.61 16.38 -2.86
N HIS A 218 7.75 15.08 -2.53
CA HIS A 218 8.50 14.63 -1.35
C HIS A 218 9.34 13.38 -1.61
N PRO A 219 10.52 13.21 -0.98
CA PRO A 219 11.37 12.02 -1.12
C PRO A 219 10.65 10.70 -0.80
N THR A 220 9.71 10.71 0.15
CA THR A 220 8.92 9.52 0.52
C THR A 220 7.76 9.24 -0.43
N LYS A 221 7.46 10.16 -1.39
CA LYS A 221 6.36 10.05 -2.38
C LYS A 221 4.95 9.82 -1.76
N MET A 222 4.79 10.07 -0.47
CA MET A 222 3.49 9.95 0.21
C MET A 222 2.67 11.22 0.17
N GLU A 223 3.31 12.38 -0.04
CA GLU A 223 2.63 13.66 -0.18
C GLU A 223 2.37 13.95 -1.66
N LEU A 224 1.12 14.23 -1.98
CA LEU A 224 0.66 14.56 -3.31
C LEU A 224 0.21 16.01 -3.34
N ARG A 225 0.46 16.70 -4.45
CA ARG A 225 -0.17 17.99 -4.76
C ARG A 225 -1.12 17.83 -5.93
N PHE A 226 -2.29 18.41 -5.78
CA PHE A 226 -3.29 18.45 -6.84
C PHE A 226 -3.31 19.83 -7.45
N SER A 227 -3.47 19.90 -8.76
CA SER A 227 -3.63 21.17 -9.46
C SER A 227 -4.94 21.89 -9.10
N LYS A 228 -5.98 21.11 -8.72
CA LYS A 228 -7.31 21.61 -8.32
C LYS A 228 -7.77 20.92 -7.04
N ASN A 229 -7.32 21.40 -5.90
CA ASN A 229 -7.61 20.85 -4.59
C ASN A 229 -9.11 20.70 -4.29
N GLU A 230 -9.89 21.74 -4.61
CA GLU A 230 -11.34 21.77 -4.36
C GLU A 230 -12.08 20.71 -5.18
N PHE A 231 -11.65 20.49 -6.40
CA PHE A 231 -12.23 19.48 -7.28
C PHE A 231 -12.00 18.05 -6.72
N VAL A 232 -10.79 17.76 -6.25
CA VAL A 232 -10.48 16.46 -5.64
C VAL A 232 -11.23 16.27 -4.32
N TYR A 233 -11.32 17.32 -3.50
CA TYR A 233 -12.09 17.30 -2.27
C TYR A 233 -13.56 16.96 -2.53
N GLN A 234 -14.21 17.70 -3.43
CA GLN A 234 -15.62 17.49 -3.75
C GLN A 234 -15.87 16.12 -4.34
N PHE A 235 -15.00 15.66 -5.25
CA PHE A 235 -15.10 14.33 -5.85
C PHE A 235 -15.04 13.21 -4.81
N VAL A 236 -14.10 13.27 -3.86
CA VAL A 236 -13.98 12.27 -2.79
C VAL A 236 -15.18 12.33 -1.85
N LEU A 237 -15.63 13.56 -1.50
CA LEU A 237 -16.80 13.78 -0.66
C LEU A 237 -18.05 13.16 -1.28
N ASP A 238 -18.32 13.45 -2.54
CA ASP A 238 -19.49 12.95 -3.28
C ASP A 238 -19.48 11.43 -3.41
N ALA A 239 -18.34 10.85 -3.75
CA ALA A 239 -18.15 9.41 -3.89
C ALA A 239 -18.47 8.66 -2.58
N ILE A 240 -18.00 9.18 -1.45
CA ILE A 240 -18.22 8.55 -0.14
C ILE A 240 -19.66 8.77 0.33
N THR A 241 -20.17 9.99 0.19
CA THR A 241 -21.55 10.32 0.56
C THR A 241 -22.56 9.48 -0.22
N ASP A 242 -22.33 9.32 -1.52
CA ASP A 242 -23.17 8.47 -2.37
C ASP A 242 -23.15 7.00 -1.92
N ALA A 243 -21.95 6.45 -1.62
CA ALA A 243 -21.82 5.08 -1.15
C ALA A 243 -22.43 4.86 0.25
N LEU A 244 -22.39 5.86 1.15
CA LEU A 244 -23.02 5.79 2.45
C LEU A 244 -24.56 5.86 2.35
N ASN A 245 -25.09 6.65 1.42
CA ASN A 245 -26.53 6.85 1.24
C ASN A 245 -27.20 5.73 0.43
N ARG A 246 -26.48 4.99 -0.42
CA ARG A 246 -27.05 3.91 -1.26
C ARG A 246 -27.50 2.69 -0.47
N ARG A 247 -27.11 2.53 0.79
CA ARG A 247 -27.49 1.38 1.62
C ARG A 247 -28.06 1.85 2.94
N GLU A 248 -29.22 1.28 3.28
CA GLU A 248 -29.76 1.41 4.62
C GLU A 248 -28.73 0.94 5.64
N LEU A 249 -28.23 1.86 6.46
CA LEU A 249 -27.30 1.58 7.56
C LEU A 249 -27.98 0.84 8.72
N ILE A 250 -29.31 0.63 8.61
CA ILE A 250 -30.16 -0.09 9.57
C ILE A 250 -30.06 -1.58 9.28
N PRO A 251 -29.71 -2.43 10.26
CA PRO A 251 -29.76 -3.88 10.09
C PRO A 251 -31.21 -4.30 9.81
N GLU A 252 -31.45 -5.00 8.68
CA GLU A 252 -32.71 -5.75 8.51
C GLU A 252 -32.82 -6.76 9.65
N VAL A 253 -33.74 -6.55 10.56
CA VAL A 253 -34.14 -7.56 11.52
C VAL A 253 -34.90 -8.63 10.73
N LYS A 254 -34.25 -9.71 10.37
CA LYS A 254 -34.96 -10.89 9.84
C LYS A 254 -35.87 -11.38 10.95
N PRO A 255 -37.20 -11.48 10.70
CA PRO A 255 -38.10 -12.14 11.65
C PRO A 255 -37.60 -13.56 11.86
N SER A 256 -37.43 -13.96 13.13
CA SER A 256 -37.19 -15.35 13.48
C SER A 256 -38.44 -16.14 13.06
N ASP A 257 -38.31 -17.02 12.09
CA ASP A 257 -39.30 -18.04 11.82
C ASP A 257 -39.53 -18.85 13.10
N THR A 258 -40.69 -18.69 13.65
CA THR A 258 -41.22 -19.46 14.79
C THR A 258 -41.72 -20.79 14.28
#